data_1bb77a591000f8ea8daf03549fbbd632
#
_entry.id   1bb77a591000f8ea8daf03549fbbd632
#
_cell.length_a   1.000
_cell.length_b   1.000
_cell.length_c   1.000
_cell.angle_alpha   90.00
_cell.angle_beta   90.00
_cell.angle_gamma   90.00
#
_symmetry.space_group_name_H-M   'P 1'
#
loop_
_entity.id
_entity.type
_entity.pdbx_description
1 polymer ?
#
loop_
_entity_poly.entity_id
_entity_poly.type
_entity_poly.pdbx_seq_one_letter_code
_entity_poly.pdbx_strand_id
1 'polypeptide(L)'
;GVFLYISQISGPREEKASTALSKGQTYFNNEMFEQAVNGDGAGFVGFAKLADEYSGTKAGNLANLYAGLSYANLGKWAEAQKSLDAFSSKGDQMISPAAHAALGDAYAHLNQLDKAVDAFKKAADMADSKSDDDANNSLSPTFLVKAGEILESQGKKEEALKLYQDIKKKYVNSMLVQSAEIDKYIERASN
;
A
#
# COMPACT_ATOMS: atom_id res chain seq x y z
N GLY A 1 -2.09 31.68 -20.29
CA GLY A 1 -1.65 30.43 -20.93
C GLY A 1 -1.75 29.23 -20.03
N VAL A 2 -1.05 29.20 -18.89
CA VAL A 2 -1.03 28.03 -17.97
C VAL A 2 -2.40 27.83 -17.30
N PHE A 3 -3.07 28.90 -16.88
CA PHE A 3 -4.39 28.83 -16.24
C PHE A 3 -5.47 28.32 -17.20
N LEU A 4 -5.43 28.73 -18.47
CA LEU A 4 -6.34 28.24 -19.51
C LEU A 4 -6.06 26.76 -19.84
N TYR A 5 -4.80 26.34 -19.85
CA TYR A 5 -4.44 24.92 -20.01
C TYR A 5 -5.01 24.06 -18.89
N ILE A 6 -4.86 24.51 -17.62
CA ILE A 6 -5.36 23.79 -16.44
C ILE A 6 -6.90 23.71 -16.46
N SER A 7 -7.60 24.78 -16.84
CA SER A 7 -9.07 24.81 -16.79
C SER A 7 -9.75 24.13 -17.99
N GLN A 8 -9.13 24.16 -19.18
CA GLN A 8 -9.76 23.66 -20.40
C GLN A 8 -9.32 22.26 -20.83
N ILE A 9 -8.13 21.82 -20.44
CA ILE A 9 -7.57 20.53 -20.86
C ILE A 9 -7.46 19.56 -19.69
N SER A 10 -6.87 19.98 -18.58
CA SER A 10 -6.66 19.08 -17.45
C SER A 10 -7.94 18.81 -16.65
N GLY A 11 -8.83 19.79 -16.52
CA GLY A 11 -10.11 19.64 -15.84
C GLY A 11 -11.03 18.58 -16.46
N PRO A 12 -11.37 18.69 -17.77
CA PRO A 12 -12.18 17.67 -18.47
C PRO A 12 -11.53 16.29 -18.49
N ARG A 13 -10.21 16.23 -18.59
CA ARG A 13 -9.47 14.98 -18.56
C ARG A 13 -9.55 14.30 -17.19
N GLU A 14 -9.41 15.07 -16.12
CA GLU A 14 -9.58 14.58 -14.74
C GLU A 14 -11.01 14.08 -14.49
N GLU A 15 -12.03 14.79 -14.99
CA GLU A 15 -13.43 14.39 -14.84
C GLU A 15 -13.73 13.05 -15.54
N LYS A 16 -13.25 12.86 -16.77
CA LYS A 16 -13.37 11.60 -17.49
C LYS A 16 -12.65 10.46 -16.77
N ALA A 17 -11.45 10.70 -16.29
CA ALA A 17 -10.67 9.73 -15.54
C ALA A 17 -11.39 9.34 -14.23
N SER A 18 -11.94 10.31 -13.51
CA SER A 18 -12.68 10.10 -12.26
C SER A 18 -13.95 9.27 -12.48
N THR A 19 -14.69 9.54 -13.56
CA THR A 19 -15.89 8.76 -13.94
C THR A 19 -15.52 7.31 -14.25
N ALA A 20 -14.46 7.08 -15.02
CA ALA A 20 -13.99 5.74 -15.34
C ALA A 20 -13.47 5.01 -14.09
N LEU A 21 -12.75 5.73 -13.21
CA LEU A 21 -12.28 5.18 -11.93
C LEU A 21 -13.43 4.63 -11.08
N SER A 22 -14.54 5.37 -10.99
CA SER A 22 -15.72 4.96 -10.22
C SER A 22 -16.33 3.65 -10.70
N LYS A 23 -16.34 3.39 -12.02
CA LYS A 23 -16.75 2.09 -12.56
C LYS A 23 -15.84 0.96 -12.11
N GLY A 24 -14.54 1.18 -12.17
CA GLY A 24 -13.54 0.21 -11.69
C GLY A 24 -13.66 -0.08 -10.20
N GLN A 25 -13.92 0.94 -9.39
CA GLN A 25 -14.13 0.79 -7.94
C GLN A 25 -15.33 -0.12 -7.63
N THR A 26 -16.37 -0.08 -8.44
CA THR A 26 -17.52 -1.00 -8.30
C THR A 26 -17.08 -2.45 -8.50
N TYR A 27 -16.30 -2.74 -9.54
CA TYR A 27 -15.74 -4.09 -9.74
C TYR A 27 -14.83 -4.50 -8.60
N PHE A 28 -13.94 -3.61 -8.17
CA PHE A 28 -13.02 -3.86 -7.06
C PHE A 28 -13.76 -4.19 -5.75
N ASN A 29 -14.77 -3.39 -5.40
CA ASN A 29 -15.56 -3.57 -4.18
C ASN A 29 -16.38 -4.86 -4.18
N ASN A 30 -16.72 -5.38 -5.36
CA ASN A 30 -17.39 -6.68 -5.55
C ASN A 30 -16.39 -7.84 -5.75
N GLU A 31 -15.11 -7.62 -5.48
CA GLU A 31 -14.03 -8.61 -5.63
C GLU A 31 -13.90 -9.18 -7.06
N MET A 32 -14.41 -8.44 -8.05
CA MET A 32 -14.28 -8.78 -9.46
C MET A 32 -12.96 -8.27 -10.02
N PHE A 33 -11.84 -8.77 -9.49
CA PHE A 33 -10.51 -8.24 -9.73
C PHE A 33 -10.03 -8.35 -11.17
N GLU A 34 -10.42 -9.41 -11.90
CA GLU A 34 -10.09 -9.53 -13.33
C GLU A 34 -10.74 -8.41 -14.15
N GLN A 35 -12.05 -8.14 -13.93
CA GLN A 35 -12.74 -7.04 -14.60
C GLN A 35 -12.20 -5.68 -14.13
N ALA A 36 -11.90 -5.54 -12.84
CA ALA A 36 -11.32 -4.32 -12.28
C ALA A 36 -10.02 -3.95 -12.98
N VAL A 37 -9.12 -4.90 -13.21
CA VAL A 37 -7.80 -4.61 -13.77
C VAL A 37 -7.77 -4.59 -15.28
N ASN A 38 -8.51 -5.49 -15.95
CA ASN A 38 -8.47 -5.70 -17.40
C ASN A 38 -9.63 -5.06 -18.17
N GLY A 39 -10.69 -4.63 -17.46
CA GLY A 39 -11.91 -4.09 -18.07
C GLY A 39 -13.01 -5.14 -18.24
N ASP A 40 -14.20 -4.66 -18.63
CA ASP A 40 -15.43 -5.44 -18.72
C ASP A 40 -15.86 -5.78 -20.17
N GLY A 41 -15.12 -5.27 -21.17
CA GLY A 41 -15.49 -5.39 -22.57
C GLY A 41 -16.73 -4.57 -22.98
N ALA A 42 -17.33 -3.81 -22.07
CA ALA A 42 -18.58 -3.06 -22.25
C ALA A 42 -18.46 -1.57 -21.90
N GLY A 43 -17.26 -1.01 -21.96
CA GLY A 43 -17.01 0.42 -21.76
C GLY A 43 -16.10 0.80 -20.60
N PHE A 44 -15.74 -0.14 -19.73
CA PHE A 44 -14.67 0.05 -18.74
C PHE A 44 -13.40 -0.64 -19.24
N VAL A 45 -12.31 0.13 -19.36
CA VAL A 45 -11.04 -0.34 -19.94
C VAL A 45 -10.14 -1.09 -18.97
N GLY A 46 -10.47 -1.09 -17.68
CA GLY A 46 -9.64 -1.64 -16.61
C GLY A 46 -8.70 -0.62 -16.00
N PHE A 47 -8.37 -0.81 -14.71
CA PHE A 47 -7.50 0.10 -13.98
C PHE A 47 -6.10 0.21 -14.58
N ALA A 48 -5.54 -0.89 -15.10
CA ALA A 48 -4.20 -0.86 -15.68
C ALA A 48 -4.14 0.09 -16.88
N LYS A 49 -5.09 -0.02 -17.81
CA LYS A 49 -5.16 0.85 -18.98
C LYS A 49 -5.57 2.28 -18.62
N LEU A 50 -6.48 2.44 -17.65
CA LEU A 50 -6.91 3.74 -17.15
C LEU A 50 -5.73 4.54 -16.57
N ALA A 51 -4.85 3.89 -15.81
CA ALA A 51 -3.66 4.51 -15.24
C ALA A 51 -2.72 5.05 -16.33
N ASP A 52 -2.55 4.30 -17.42
CA ASP A 52 -1.73 4.71 -18.56
C ASP A 52 -2.38 5.86 -19.35
N GLU A 53 -3.65 5.72 -19.71
CA GLU A 53 -4.38 6.71 -20.51
C GLU A 53 -4.52 8.06 -19.79
N TYR A 54 -4.70 8.03 -18.48
CA TYR A 54 -4.90 9.23 -17.65
C TYR A 54 -3.72 9.51 -16.71
N SER A 55 -2.51 9.12 -17.14
CA SER A 55 -1.31 9.43 -16.36
C SER A 55 -1.18 10.95 -16.12
N GLY A 56 -0.76 11.34 -14.92
CA GLY A 56 -0.70 12.73 -14.49
C GLY A 56 -2.00 13.30 -13.91
N THR A 57 -3.12 12.58 -14.00
CA THR A 57 -4.36 12.92 -13.26
C THR A 57 -4.38 12.27 -11.87
N LYS A 58 -5.19 12.80 -10.95
CA LYS A 58 -5.40 12.19 -9.64
C LYS A 58 -6.05 10.82 -9.77
N ALA A 59 -7.05 10.69 -10.64
CA ALA A 59 -7.74 9.44 -10.88
C ALA A 59 -6.83 8.39 -11.53
N GLY A 60 -5.95 8.77 -12.47
CA GLY A 60 -4.94 7.89 -13.05
C GLY A 60 -3.93 7.40 -12.01
N ASN A 61 -3.54 8.27 -11.07
CA ASN A 61 -2.69 7.86 -9.96
C ASN A 61 -3.38 6.84 -9.04
N LEU A 62 -4.66 7.06 -8.69
CA LEU A 62 -5.45 6.08 -7.92
C LEU A 62 -5.68 4.79 -8.70
N ALA A 63 -5.81 4.85 -10.03
CA ALA A 63 -5.93 3.65 -10.86
C ALA A 63 -4.69 2.74 -10.75
N ASN A 64 -3.49 3.31 -10.60
CA ASN A 64 -2.29 2.52 -10.30
C ASN A 64 -2.41 1.76 -8.98
N LEU A 65 -2.91 2.39 -7.94
CA LEU A 65 -3.14 1.72 -6.65
C LEU A 65 -4.16 0.58 -6.79
N TYR A 66 -5.32 0.84 -7.37
CA TYR A 66 -6.36 -0.18 -7.54
C TYR A 66 -5.93 -1.32 -8.48
N ALA A 67 -5.16 -1.01 -9.52
CA ALA A 67 -4.57 -2.03 -10.38
C ALA A 67 -3.62 -2.93 -9.58
N GLY A 68 -2.73 -2.34 -8.80
CA GLY A 68 -1.79 -3.07 -7.96
C GLY A 68 -2.47 -3.97 -6.93
N LEU A 69 -3.49 -3.45 -6.23
CA LEU A 69 -4.28 -4.23 -5.28
C LEU A 69 -5.07 -5.36 -5.97
N SER A 70 -5.62 -5.10 -7.15
CA SER A 70 -6.33 -6.12 -7.94
C SER A 70 -5.39 -7.24 -8.39
N TYR A 71 -4.22 -6.88 -8.92
CA TYR A 71 -3.19 -7.85 -9.29
C TYR A 71 -2.71 -8.69 -8.10
N ALA A 72 -2.52 -8.06 -6.93
CA ALA A 72 -2.14 -8.76 -5.70
C ALA A 72 -3.19 -9.81 -5.29
N ASN A 73 -4.48 -9.44 -5.36
CA ASN A 73 -5.58 -10.38 -5.08
C ASN A 73 -5.66 -11.53 -6.10
N LEU A 74 -5.19 -11.30 -7.32
CA LEU A 74 -5.09 -12.33 -8.38
C LEU A 74 -3.80 -13.15 -8.29
N GLY A 75 -2.91 -12.87 -7.33
CA GLY A 75 -1.60 -13.51 -7.20
C GLY A 75 -0.58 -13.10 -8.28
N LYS A 76 -0.87 -12.05 -9.04
CA LYS A 76 0.00 -11.51 -10.10
C LYS A 76 0.97 -10.48 -9.49
N TRP A 77 1.95 -10.98 -8.73
CA TRP A 77 2.79 -10.16 -7.86
C TRP A 77 3.73 -9.21 -8.62
N ALA A 78 4.23 -9.60 -9.78
CA ALA A 78 5.10 -8.73 -10.59
C ALA A 78 4.32 -7.54 -11.16
N GLU A 79 3.11 -7.77 -11.64
CA GLU A 79 2.21 -6.73 -12.12
C GLU A 79 1.73 -5.84 -10.96
N ALA A 80 1.46 -6.45 -9.80
CA ALA A 80 1.12 -5.72 -8.58
C ALA A 80 2.24 -4.76 -8.18
N GLN A 81 3.48 -5.25 -8.12
CA GLN A 81 4.66 -4.42 -7.83
C GLN A 81 4.75 -3.25 -8.81
N LYS A 82 4.68 -3.50 -10.11
CA LYS A 82 4.80 -2.47 -11.15
C LYS A 82 3.75 -1.36 -10.97
N SER A 83 2.50 -1.73 -10.73
CA SER A 83 1.41 -0.77 -10.55
C SER A 83 1.56 0.02 -9.23
N LEU A 84 1.93 -0.63 -8.13
CA LEU A 84 2.13 0.01 -6.84
C LEU A 84 3.35 0.93 -6.83
N ASP A 85 4.44 0.56 -7.53
CA ASP A 85 5.60 1.43 -7.72
C ASP A 85 5.25 2.71 -8.52
N ALA A 86 4.31 2.61 -9.44
CA ALA A 86 3.84 3.76 -10.24
C ALA A 86 2.90 4.69 -9.45
N PHE A 87 2.34 4.25 -8.33
CA PHE A 87 1.51 5.08 -7.47
C PHE A 87 2.34 6.14 -6.74
N SER A 88 1.96 7.41 -6.90
CA SER A 88 2.61 8.54 -6.22
C SER A 88 1.90 8.85 -4.91
N SER A 89 2.60 8.71 -3.80
CA SER A 89 2.10 9.04 -2.46
C SER A 89 1.79 10.55 -2.34
N LYS A 90 0.65 10.88 -1.75
CA LYS A 90 0.20 12.27 -1.56
C LYS A 90 0.30 12.73 -0.10
N GLY A 91 0.98 12.00 0.76
CA GLY A 91 1.19 12.35 2.15
C GLY A 91 -0.08 12.30 2.99
N ASP A 92 -1.03 11.44 2.64
CA ASP A 92 -2.23 11.16 3.42
C ASP A 92 -1.96 10.12 4.51
N GLN A 93 -2.90 10.00 5.46
CA GLN A 93 -2.76 9.19 6.65
C GLN A 93 -3.02 7.69 6.45
N MET A 94 -3.77 7.31 5.43
CA MET A 94 -4.25 5.93 5.25
C MET A 94 -3.88 5.31 3.90
N ILE A 95 -4.12 6.02 2.81
CA ILE A 95 -3.98 5.46 1.44
C ILE A 95 -2.51 5.23 1.10
N SER A 96 -1.65 6.22 1.34
CA SER A 96 -0.22 6.11 1.03
C SER A 96 0.52 5.08 1.89
N PRO A 97 0.29 5.00 3.23
CA PRO A 97 0.83 3.90 4.03
C PRO A 97 0.34 2.53 3.56
N ALA A 98 -0.95 2.39 3.26
CA ALA A 98 -1.52 1.13 2.76
C ALA A 98 -0.93 0.70 1.41
N ALA A 99 -0.68 1.64 0.51
CA ALA A 99 -0.02 1.37 -0.78
C ALA A 99 1.41 0.85 -0.59
N HIS A 100 2.19 1.46 0.33
CA HIS A 100 3.53 0.98 0.66
C HIS A 100 3.52 -0.38 1.35
N ALA A 101 2.54 -0.66 2.19
CA ALA A 101 2.38 -1.98 2.80
C ALA A 101 2.05 -3.06 1.75
N ALA A 102 1.15 -2.75 0.81
CA ALA A 102 0.83 -3.65 -0.30
C ALA A 102 2.06 -3.91 -1.20
N LEU A 103 2.88 -2.88 -1.42
CA LEU A 103 4.15 -3.02 -2.12
C LEU A 103 5.12 -3.93 -1.35
N GLY A 104 5.17 -3.81 -0.02
CA GLY A 104 5.92 -4.71 0.85
C GLY A 104 5.48 -6.17 0.69
N ASP A 105 4.18 -6.43 0.67
CA ASP A 105 3.64 -7.77 0.42
C ASP A 105 4.06 -8.30 -0.97
N ALA A 106 3.98 -7.46 -2.01
CA ALA A 106 4.40 -7.84 -3.36
C ALA A 106 5.91 -8.18 -3.42
N TYR A 107 6.76 -7.37 -2.81
CA TYR A 107 8.20 -7.65 -2.71
C TYR A 107 8.48 -8.96 -1.97
N ALA A 108 7.77 -9.23 -0.88
CA ALA A 108 7.92 -10.46 -0.12
C ALA A 108 7.57 -11.70 -0.97
N HIS A 109 6.45 -11.66 -1.69
CA HIS A 109 6.03 -12.74 -2.61
C HIS A 109 7.00 -12.94 -3.78
N LEU A 110 7.70 -11.89 -4.20
CA LEU A 110 8.74 -11.95 -5.24
C LEU A 110 10.12 -12.30 -4.68
N ASN A 111 10.21 -12.68 -3.40
CA ASN A 111 11.44 -12.96 -2.68
C ASN A 111 12.45 -11.79 -2.66
N GLN A 112 11.96 -10.56 -2.77
CA GLN A 112 12.76 -9.34 -2.64
C GLN A 112 12.68 -8.85 -1.18
N LEU A 113 13.21 -9.65 -0.26
CA LEU A 113 12.95 -9.55 1.18
C LEU A 113 13.45 -8.26 1.82
N ASP A 114 14.63 -7.75 1.42
CA ASP A 114 15.14 -6.49 1.95
C ASP A 114 14.26 -5.31 1.53
N LYS A 115 13.79 -5.30 0.28
CA LYS A 115 12.84 -4.27 -0.18
C LYS A 115 11.49 -4.37 0.52
N ALA A 116 11.05 -5.58 0.84
CA ALA A 116 9.81 -5.78 1.59
C ALA A 116 9.91 -5.19 3.00
N VAL A 117 11.02 -5.44 3.71
CA VAL A 117 11.28 -4.85 5.03
C VAL A 117 11.28 -3.32 4.96
N ASP A 118 11.97 -2.74 3.98
CA ASP A 118 12.04 -1.29 3.79
C ASP A 118 10.66 -0.69 3.48
N ALA A 119 9.87 -1.35 2.64
CA ALA A 119 8.52 -0.90 2.28
C ALA A 119 7.57 -0.91 3.49
N PHE A 120 7.61 -1.94 4.33
CA PHE A 120 6.81 -1.99 5.55
C PHE A 120 7.24 -0.95 6.59
N LYS A 121 8.54 -0.74 6.78
CA LYS A 121 9.06 0.32 7.66
C LYS A 121 8.61 1.70 7.16
N LYS A 122 8.72 1.95 5.86
CA LYS A 122 8.27 3.21 5.26
C LYS A 122 6.76 3.40 5.42
N ALA A 123 5.95 2.36 5.27
CA ALA A 123 4.51 2.42 5.53
C ALA A 123 4.21 2.85 6.97
N ALA A 124 4.93 2.30 7.94
CA ALA A 124 4.80 2.67 9.34
C ALA A 124 5.21 4.13 9.59
N ASP A 125 6.36 4.56 9.07
CA ASP A 125 6.84 5.93 9.20
C ASP A 125 5.85 6.95 8.60
N MET A 126 5.26 6.62 7.46
CA MET A 126 4.25 7.47 6.81
C MET A 126 2.97 7.57 7.64
N ALA A 127 2.50 6.45 8.21
CA ALA A 127 1.33 6.45 9.10
C ALA A 127 1.59 7.24 10.37
N ASP A 128 2.77 7.10 10.96
CA ASP A 128 3.20 7.82 12.16
C ASP A 128 3.28 9.32 11.92
N SER A 129 3.91 9.74 10.83
CA SER A 129 4.15 11.16 10.50
C SER A 129 2.88 12.01 10.39
N LYS A 130 1.73 11.37 10.29
CA LYS A 130 0.40 12.02 10.18
C LYS A 130 -0.47 11.83 11.42
N SER A 131 0.07 11.21 12.45
CA SER A 131 -0.63 10.98 13.72
C SER A 131 -0.24 12.04 14.75
N ASP A 132 -1.15 12.40 15.66
CA ASP A 132 -0.98 13.49 16.62
C ASP A 132 0.27 13.33 17.52
N ASP A 133 0.59 12.10 17.90
CA ASP A 133 1.73 11.79 18.77
C ASP A 133 2.92 11.13 18.01
N ASP A 134 3.01 11.33 16.70
CA ASP A 134 3.98 10.64 15.84
C ASP A 134 3.97 9.10 16.02
N ALA A 135 2.80 8.54 16.37
CA ALA A 135 2.62 7.11 16.62
C ALA A 135 1.21 6.64 16.19
N ASN A 136 1.10 6.02 15.04
CA ASN A 136 -0.15 5.42 14.59
C ASN A 136 -0.33 4.03 15.21
N ASN A 137 -0.99 3.96 16.37
CA ASN A 137 -1.22 2.72 17.10
C ASN A 137 -2.10 1.69 16.36
N SER A 138 -2.80 2.09 15.30
CA SER A 138 -3.68 1.20 14.52
C SER A 138 -2.97 0.53 13.35
N LEU A 139 -2.12 1.25 12.64
CA LEU A 139 -1.50 0.79 11.39
C LEU A 139 -0.04 0.36 11.56
N SER A 140 0.78 1.23 12.17
CA SER A 140 2.22 1.06 12.20
C SER A 140 2.69 -0.24 12.86
N PRO A 141 2.12 -0.69 14.00
CA PRO A 141 2.54 -1.94 14.62
C PRO A 141 2.37 -3.15 13.69
N THR A 142 1.28 -3.21 12.95
CA THR A 142 1.00 -4.31 12.01
C THR A 142 2.03 -4.34 10.89
N PHE A 143 2.37 -3.19 10.32
CA PHE A 143 3.39 -3.11 9.27
C PHE A 143 4.77 -3.50 9.79
N LEU A 144 5.12 -3.05 10.99
CA LEU A 144 6.42 -3.36 11.59
C LEU A 144 6.55 -4.83 12.03
N VAL A 145 5.45 -5.48 12.46
CA VAL A 145 5.46 -6.93 12.72
C VAL A 145 5.76 -7.70 11.45
N LYS A 146 5.13 -7.35 10.32
CA LYS A 146 5.45 -7.98 9.02
C LYS A 146 6.92 -7.82 8.65
N ALA A 147 7.50 -6.63 8.85
CA ALA A 147 8.94 -6.42 8.65
C ALA A 147 9.79 -7.32 9.55
N GLY A 148 9.43 -7.45 10.83
CA GLY A 148 10.11 -8.31 11.79
C GLY A 148 10.06 -9.79 11.39
N GLU A 149 8.90 -10.29 10.96
CA GLU A 149 8.75 -11.66 10.51
C GLU A 149 9.61 -11.98 9.27
N ILE A 150 9.73 -11.01 8.35
CA ILE A 150 10.64 -11.15 7.19
C ILE A 150 12.10 -11.19 7.66
N LEU A 151 12.49 -10.33 8.59
CA LEU A 151 13.85 -10.35 9.17
C LEU A 151 14.15 -11.71 9.84
N GLU A 152 13.21 -12.29 10.58
CA GLU A 152 13.36 -13.62 11.14
C GLU A 152 13.55 -14.67 10.04
N SER A 153 12.77 -14.62 8.96
CA SER A 153 12.91 -15.54 7.82
C SER A 153 14.27 -15.46 7.12
N GLN A 154 14.92 -14.29 7.21
CA GLN A 154 16.29 -14.08 6.72
C GLN A 154 17.37 -14.51 7.73
N GLY A 155 16.98 -15.01 8.90
CA GLY A 155 17.91 -15.32 9.99
C GLY A 155 18.45 -14.11 10.75
N LYS A 156 17.89 -12.90 10.49
CA LYS A 156 18.28 -11.64 11.14
C LYS A 156 17.51 -11.47 12.47
N LYS A 157 17.64 -12.45 13.36
CA LYS A 157 16.86 -12.51 14.61
C LYS A 157 17.10 -11.31 15.54
N GLU A 158 18.34 -10.84 15.64
CA GLU A 158 18.67 -9.69 16.50
C GLU A 158 17.98 -8.41 16.01
N GLU A 159 17.93 -8.18 14.69
CA GLU A 159 17.23 -7.03 14.10
C GLU A 159 15.72 -7.14 14.31
N ALA A 160 15.16 -8.34 14.14
CA ALA A 160 13.75 -8.61 14.40
C ALA A 160 13.40 -8.37 15.86
N LEU A 161 14.19 -8.89 16.80
CA LEU A 161 14.01 -8.70 18.23
C LEU A 161 13.99 -7.23 18.62
N LYS A 162 14.97 -6.47 18.12
CA LYS A 162 15.02 -5.02 18.36
C LYS A 162 13.76 -4.33 17.85
N LEU A 163 13.32 -4.68 16.65
CA LEU A 163 12.12 -4.09 16.06
C LEU A 163 10.87 -4.39 16.90
N TYR A 164 10.69 -5.61 17.39
CA TYR A 164 9.57 -5.97 18.24
C TYR A 164 9.62 -5.26 19.61
N GLN A 165 10.80 -5.09 20.18
CA GLN A 165 10.98 -4.31 21.40
C GLN A 165 10.66 -2.83 21.21
N ASP A 166 11.04 -2.26 20.06
CA ASP A 166 10.71 -0.87 19.70
C ASP A 166 9.18 -0.71 19.51
N ILE A 167 8.50 -1.69 18.90
CA ILE A 167 7.02 -1.71 18.80
C ILE A 167 6.40 -1.66 20.20
N LYS A 168 6.83 -2.55 21.10
CA LYS A 168 6.31 -2.61 22.47
C LYS A 168 6.47 -1.29 23.23
N LYS A 169 7.59 -0.61 23.01
CA LYS A 169 7.92 0.65 23.69
C LYS A 169 7.15 1.84 23.11
N LYS A 170 7.02 1.90 21.76
CA LYS A 170 6.46 3.08 21.09
C LYS A 170 4.92 3.03 21.01
N TYR A 171 4.35 1.88 20.70
CA TYR A 171 2.92 1.75 20.40
C TYR A 171 2.13 1.15 21.57
N VAL A 172 2.28 1.75 22.74
CA VAL A 172 1.70 1.26 24.00
C VAL A 172 0.18 1.16 23.99
N ASN A 173 -0.49 1.95 23.15
CA ASN A 173 -1.94 1.97 23.01
C ASN A 173 -2.44 1.08 21.85
N SER A 174 -1.55 0.34 21.19
CA SER A 174 -1.96 -0.59 20.13
C SER A 174 -2.57 -1.86 20.73
N MET A 175 -3.48 -2.49 19.98
CA MET A 175 -4.04 -3.80 20.37
C MET A 175 -2.94 -4.84 20.56
N LEU A 176 -1.94 -4.84 19.70
CA LEU A 176 -0.79 -5.76 19.73
C LEU A 176 -0.03 -5.71 21.08
N VAL A 177 0.13 -4.52 21.65
CA VAL A 177 0.82 -4.33 22.93
C VAL A 177 -0.14 -4.54 24.11
N GLN A 178 -1.37 -4.03 24.03
CA GLN A 178 -2.37 -4.16 25.10
C GLN A 178 -2.79 -5.61 25.35
N SER A 179 -2.84 -6.42 24.31
CA SER A 179 -3.14 -7.86 24.43
C SER A 179 -1.92 -8.71 24.81
N ALA A 180 -0.74 -8.11 24.94
CA ALA A 180 0.54 -8.79 25.12
C ALA A 180 0.94 -9.73 23.96
N GLU A 181 0.30 -9.62 22.81
CA GLU A 181 0.62 -10.43 21.62
C GLU A 181 2.06 -10.18 21.15
N ILE A 182 2.55 -8.94 21.25
CA ILE A 182 3.92 -8.58 20.89
C ILE A 182 4.96 -9.39 21.69
N ASP A 183 4.65 -9.84 22.91
CA ASP A 183 5.57 -10.61 23.74
C ASP A 183 5.88 -11.98 23.15
N LYS A 184 4.94 -12.58 22.40
CA LYS A 184 5.17 -13.83 21.68
C LYS A 184 6.20 -13.66 20.56
N TYR A 185 6.17 -12.55 19.85
CA TYR A 185 7.17 -12.22 18.82
C TYR A 185 8.55 -11.98 19.44
N ILE A 186 8.59 -11.25 20.56
CA ILE A 186 9.84 -10.99 21.30
C ILE A 186 10.45 -12.31 21.80
N GLU A 187 9.65 -13.18 22.43
CA GLU A 187 10.11 -14.48 22.90
C GLU A 187 10.65 -15.36 21.76
N ARG A 188 9.92 -15.44 20.65
CA ARG A 188 10.34 -16.22 19.48
C ARG A 188 11.67 -15.74 18.90
N ALA A 189 11.87 -14.43 18.79
CA ALA A 189 13.09 -13.85 18.25
C ALA A 189 14.27 -13.89 19.24
N SER A 190 14.01 -14.12 20.53
CA SER A 190 15.04 -14.22 21.59
C SER A 190 15.68 -15.60 21.69
N ASN A 191 15.04 -16.61 21.13
CA ASN A 191 15.48 -18.02 21.13
C ASN A 191 16.11 -18.42 19.77
#